data_45fa9cb9060d5046e0f66e1e38101f6a
#
_entry.id   45fa9cb9060d5046e0f66e1e38101f6a
#
_cell.length_a   1.000
_cell.length_b   1.000
_cell.length_c   1.000
_cell.angle_alpha   90.00
_cell.angle_beta   90.00
_cell.angle_gamma   90.00
#
_symmetry.space_group_name_H-M   'P 1'
#
loop_
_entity.id
_entity.type
_entity.pdbx_description
1 polymer ?
#
loop_
_entity_poly.entity_id
_entity_poly.type
_entity_poly.pdbx_seq_one_letter_code
_entity_poly.pdbx_strand_id
1 'polypeptide(L)'
;MKVLRKQEVSIQTTGEFKVGDQIQIGKYTATCQKVTRKGALFLLDQYLDEAFKMNRENTNEGGYEASDLRKELQENSVLEIFDSVREMMVPFKNGDLLRIPYAEEFFGDVDSYEPSGKKQWPLMEDRKNRIAIREGEAYEWGWLQNKLKSSGTHFASVSSIGYADCNGASNSLGVRPVLRLRLG
;
A
#
# COMPACT_ATOMS: atom_id res chain seq x y z
N MET A 1 7.25 32.87 -9.59
CA MET A 1 8.27 31.99 -9.05
C MET A 1 7.72 31.36 -7.76
N LYS A 2 7.29 30.10 -7.80
CA LYS A 2 6.79 29.39 -6.61
C LYS A 2 7.96 28.67 -5.96
N VAL A 3 8.34 29.08 -4.76
CA VAL A 3 9.34 28.37 -3.96
C VAL A 3 8.66 27.13 -3.36
N LEU A 4 8.93 25.96 -3.92
CA LEU A 4 8.61 24.68 -3.27
C LEU A 4 9.63 24.51 -2.13
N ARG A 5 9.17 24.54 -0.89
CA ARG A 5 10.00 24.16 0.26
C ARG A 5 10.33 22.67 0.12
N LYS A 6 11.58 22.36 -0.24
CA LYS A 6 12.16 21.05 0.06
C LYS A 6 12.24 20.93 1.58
N GLN A 7 11.36 20.17 2.18
CA GLN A 7 11.57 19.66 3.53
C GLN A 7 12.53 18.48 3.40
N GLU A 8 13.81 18.71 3.64
CA GLU A 8 14.72 17.63 3.95
C GLU A 8 14.30 17.07 5.32
N VAL A 9 13.57 15.98 5.31
CA VAL A 9 13.31 15.22 6.52
C VAL A 9 14.57 14.42 6.82
N SER A 10 15.50 15.02 7.58
CA SER A 10 16.49 14.24 8.30
C SER A 10 15.72 13.29 9.23
N ILE A 11 15.92 11.99 9.08
CA ILE A 11 15.40 10.98 10.01
C ILE A 11 16.08 11.27 11.36
N GLN A 12 15.42 12.07 12.19
CA GLN A 12 15.82 12.18 13.58
C GLN A 12 15.41 10.86 14.25
N THR A 13 16.38 10.09 14.67
CA THR A 13 16.26 8.81 15.38
C THR A 13 15.75 8.96 16.82
N THR A 14 14.86 9.88 17.08
CA THR A 14 14.09 10.00 18.32
C THR A 14 12.65 9.53 18.08
N GLY A 15 12.52 8.36 17.99
CA GLY A 15 11.64 7.26 18.25
C GLY A 15 10.14 7.40 18.22
N GLU A 16 9.49 8.48 17.87
CA GLU A 16 8.02 8.56 17.90
C GLU A 16 7.44 9.04 16.57
N PHE A 17 7.11 8.06 15.71
CA PHE A 17 6.24 8.36 14.56
C PHE A 17 4.82 8.66 15.02
N LYS A 18 4.15 9.58 14.30
CA LYS A 18 2.74 9.89 14.47
C LYS A 18 2.00 9.68 13.15
N VAL A 19 0.71 9.42 13.24
CA VAL A 19 -0.15 9.36 12.04
C VAL A 19 -0.07 10.70 11.31
N GLY A 20 0.21 10.65 10.00
CA GLY A 20 0.42 11.82 9.15
C GLY A 20 1.88 12.21 8.94
N ASP A 21 2.83 11.66 9.70
CA ASP A 21 4.24 11.90 9.45
C ASP A 21 4.63 11.34 8.08
N GLN A 22 5.45 12.09 7.35
CA GLN A 22 5.94 11.71 6.03
C GLN A 22 7.44 11.45 6.05
N ILE A 23 7.85 10.43 5.31
CA ILE A 23 9.26 10.09 5.09
C ILE A 23 9.54 10.04 3.59
N GLN A 24 10.78 10.31 3.23
CA GLN A 24 11.30 10.16 1.87
C GLN A 24 11.92 8.76 1.71
N ILE A 25 11.52 8.04 0.66
CA ILE A 25 12.07 6.72 0.29
C ILE A 25 12.48 6.78 -1.18
N GLY A 26 13.77 7.02 -1.45
CA GLY A 26 14.23 7.29 -2.81
C GLY A 26 13.49 8.49 -3.40
N LYS A 27 12.81 8.28 -4.53
CA LYS A 27 11.98 9.32 -5.17
C LYS A 27 10.55 9.39 -4.62
N TYR A 28 10.12 8.39 -3.86
CA TYR A 28 8.77 8.30 -3.29
C TYR A 28 8.68 8.99 -1.93
N THR A 29 7.46 9.37 -1.57
CA THR A 29 7.10 9.71 -0.20
C THR A 29 6.20 8.62 0.38
N ALA A 30 6.26 8.43 1.69
CA ALA A 30 5.37 7.53 2.40
C ALA A 30 4.82 8.21 3.64
N THR A 31 3.52 8.07 3.88
CA THR A 31 2.81 8.67 5.00
C THR A 31 2.47 7.62 6.05
N CYS A 32 2.76 7.93 7.32
CA CYS A 32 2.41 7.10 8.46
C CYS A 32 0.89 7.00 8.62
N GLN A 33 0.36 5.80 8.51
CA GLN A 33 -1.08 5.52 8.59
C GLN A 33 -1.50 5.06 9.99
N LYS A 34 -0.61 4.39 10.70
CA LYS A 34 -0.90 3.79 11.99
C LYS A 34 0.38 3.53 12.77
N VAL A 35 0.34 3.79 14.07
CA VAL A 35 1.41 3.41 15.00
C VAL A 35 0.90 2.29 15.92
N THR A 36 1.71 1.26 16.10
CA THR A 36 1.42 0.10 16.95
C THR A 36 2.64 -0.24 17.79
N ARG A 37 2.50 -1.11 18.78
CA ARG A 37 3.65 -1.62 19.56
C ARG A 37 4.68 -2.35 18.70
N LYS A 38 4.31 -2.82 17.50
CA LYS A 38 5.19 -3.54 16.57
C LYS A 38 5.90 -2.63 15.57
N GLY A 39 5.62 -1.33 15.59
CA GLY A 39 6.15 -0.36 14.66
C GLY A 39 5.08 0.52 14.03
N ALA A 40 5.54 1.49 13.24
CA ALA A 40 4.70 2.40 12.47
C ALA A 40 4.48 1.85 11.05
N LEU A 41 3.23 1.86 10.60
CA LEU A 41 2.85 1.47 9.24
C LEU A 41 2.87 2.70 8.34
N PHE A 42 3.66 2.63 7.29
CA PHE A 42 3.74 3.64 6.25
C PHE A 42 3.16 3.10 4.94
N LEU A 43 2.43 3.95 4.25
CA LEU A 43 1.89 3.71 2.91
C LEU A 43 2.58 4.66 1.94
N LEU A 44 3.08 4.17 0.80
CA LEU A 44 3.56 5.06 -0.26
C LEU A 44 2.43 5.98 -0.71
N ASP A 45 2.73 7.25 -0.95
CA ASP A 45 1.76 8.24 -1.41
C ASP A 45 1.47 8.11 -2.92
N GLN A 46 2.43 7.58 -3.67
CA GLN A 46 2.30 7.30 -5.10
C GLN A 46 2.26 5.78 -5.36
N TYR A 47 1.78 5.39 -6.55
CA TYR A 47 2.00 4.05 -7.07
C TYR A 47 3.47 3.85 -7.46
N LEU A 48 3.94 2.61 -7.41
CA LEU A 48 5.20 2.22 -8.04
C LEU A 48 5.15 2.52 -9.54
N ASP A 49 6.33 2.68 -10.17
CA ASP A 49 6.43 3.05 -11.59
C ASP A 49 5.78 2.04 -12.53
N GLU A 50 5.72 0.78 -12.13
CA GLU A 50 5.10 -0.28 -12.91
C GLU A 50 3.72 -0.62 -12.38
N ALA A 51 2.83 -1.00 -13.29
CA ALA A 51 1.57 -1.63 -12.94
C ALA A 51 1.77 -3.13 -12.80
N PHE A 52 1.08 -3.73 -11.85
CA PHE A 52 1.22 -5.14 -11.52
C PHE A 52 -0.10 -5.88 -11.70
N LYS A 53 -0.02 -7.13 -12.11
CA LYS A 53 -1.13 -8.08 -12.00
C LYS A 53 -1.18 -8.64 -10.60
N MET A 54 -2.38 -8.90 -10.08
CA MET A 54 -2.50 -9.65 -8.84
C MET A 54 -2.01 -11.09 -9.04
N ASN A 55 -2.45 -11.72 -10.14
CA ASN A 55 -2.03 -13.05 -10.60
C ASN A 55 -1.86 -13.05 -12.12
N ARG A 56 -1.00 -13.92 -12.63
CA ARG A 56 -0.88 -14.16 -14.07
C ARG A 56 -2.17 -14.72 -14.64
N GLU A 57 -2.75 -15.68 -13.91
CA GLU A 57 -4.05 -16.28 -14.21
C GLU A 57 -5.17 -15.44 -13.60
N ASN A 58 -6.32 -15.41 -14.28
CA ASN A 58 -7.48 -14.67 -13.78
C ASN A 58 -8.23 -15.47 -12.70
N THR A 59 -7.60 -15.63 -11.54
CA THR A 59 -8.15 -16.35 -10.38
C THR A 59 -7.82 -15.61 -9.08
N ASN A 60 -8.70 -15.69 -8.10
CA ASN A 60 -8.44 -15.21 -6.74
C ASN A 60 -8.30 -16.37 -5.74
N GLU A 61 -8.06 -17.59 -6.22
CA GLU A 61 -7.83 -18.76 -5.37
C GLU A 61 -6.61 -18.53 -4.46
N GLY A 62 -6.73 -18.93 -3.21
CA GLY A 62 -5.69 -18.71 -2.19
C GLY A 62 -5.54 -17.26 -1.71
N GLY A 63 -6.27 -16.32 -2.31
CA GLY A 63 -6.25 -14.89 -1.93
C GLY A 63 -4.89 -14.22 -2.17
N TYR A 64 -4.70 -13.05 -1.55
CA TYR A 64 -3.44 -12.31 -1.64
C TYR A 64 -2.25 -13.11 -1.13
N GLU A 65 -2.44 -13.94 -0.10
CA GLU A 65 -1.36 -14.75 0.48
C GLU A 65 -0.71 -15.72 -0.53
N ALA A 66 -1.47 -16.19 -1.52
CA ALA A 66 -0.96 -17.06 -2.58
C ALA A 66 -0.59 -16.31 -3.87
N SER A 67 -0.88 -15.00 -3.95
CA SER A 67 -0.79 -14.23 -5.19
C SER A 67 0.65 -14.08 -5.71
N ASP A 68 0.76 -13.89 -7.02
CA ASP A 68 2.02 -13.56 -7.67
C ASP A 68 2.51 -12.18 -7.24
N LEU A 69 1.60 -11.19 -7.10
CA LEU A 69 1.93 -9.85 -6.64
C LEU A 69 2.63 -9.87 -5.27
N ARG A 70 2.12 -10.68 -4.31
CA ARG A 70 2.77 -10.79 -3.00
C ARG A 70 4.22 -11.25 -3.14
N LYS A 71 4.48 -12.23 -3.99
CA LYS A 71 5.84 -12.77 -4.23
C LYS A 71 6.73 -11.72 -4.90
N GLU A 72 6.21 -11.04 -5.93
CA GLU A 72 6.93 -9.98 -6.66
C GLU A 72 7.34 -8.83 -5.74
N LEU A 73 6.49 -8.45 -4.76
CA LEU A 73 6.82 -7.41 -3.80
C LEU A 73 7.97 -7.77 -2.85
N GLN A 74 8.33 -9.05 -2.72
CA GLN A 74 9.46 -9.50 -1.92
C GLN A 74 10.74 -9.71 -2.76
N GLU A 75 10.69 -9.52 -4.09
CA GLU A 75 11.85 -9.62 -4.96
C GLU A 75 12.80 -8.43 -4.75
N ASN A 76 14.09 -8.67 -4.95
CA ASN A 76 15.11 -7.64 -4.76
C ASN A 76 14.86 -6.39 -5.61
N SER A 77 14.37 -6.55 -6.84
CA SER A 77 14.05 -5.44 -7.75
C SER A 77 13.05 -4.44 -7.17
N VAL A 78 12.12 -4.90 -6.34
CA VAL A 78 11.17 -4.02 -5.64
C VAL A 78 11.74 -3.57 -4.30
N LEU A 79 12.38 -4.46 -3.56
CA LEU A 79 12.89 -4.16 -2.23
C LEU A 79 14.04 -3.14 -2.23
N GLU A 80 14.86 -3.06 -3.30
CA GLU A 80 15.92 -2.06 -3.48
C GLU A 80 15.39 -0.61 -3.45
N ILE A 81 14.13 -0.40 -3.84
CA ILE A 81 13.47 0.92 -3.72
C ILE A 81 13.48 1.41 -2.28
N PHE A 82 13.46 0.49 -1.32
CA PHE A 82 13.36 0.75 0.12
C PHE A 82 14.70 0.67 0.86
N ASP A 83 15.82 0.61 0.16
CA ASP A 83 17.16 0.44 0.77
C ASP A 83 17.47 1.52 1.81
N SER A 84 17.04 2.76 1.58
CA SER A 84 17.25 3.87 2.53
C SER A 84 16.61 3.64 3.91
N VAL A 85 15.62 2.76 4.01
CA VAL A 85 14.90 2.43 5.25
C VAL A 85 14.98 0.95 5.60
N ARG A 86 15.69 0.15 4.79
CA ARG A 86 15.70 -1.31 4.87
C ARG A 86 16.03 -1.86 6.25
N GLU A 87 17.03 -1.30 6.91
CA GLU A 87 17.47 -1.72 8.25
C GLU A 87 16.44 -1.42 9.34
N MET A 88 15.53 -0.49 9.08
CA MET A 88 14.45 -0.14 10.00
C MET A 88 13.18 -0.94 9.74
N MET A 89 13.09 -1.67 8.63
CA MET A 89 11.90 -2.43 8.28
C MET A 89 11.70 -3.62 9.22
N VAL A 90 10.46 -3.78 9.68
CA VAL A 90 10.02 -4.88 10.53
C VAL A 90 9.07 -5.76 9.73
N PRO A 91 9.37 -7.06 9.57
CA PRO A 91 8.52 -7.94 8.79
C PRO A 91 7.11 -8.06 9.39
N PHE A 92 6.14 -8.29 8.50
CA PHE A 92 4.79 -8.67 8.87
C PHE A 92 4.78 -10.10 9.45
N LYS A 93 3.62 -10.55 9.95
CA LYS A 93 3.50 -11.86 10.62
C LYS A 93 3.91 -13.04 9.71
N ASN A 94 3.69 -12.90 8.41
CA ASN A 94 4.04 -13.91 7.39
C ASN A 94 5.50 -13.83 6.90
N GLY A 95 6.30 -12.93 7.47
CA GLY A 95 7.71 -12.72 7.10
C GLY A 95 7.93 -11.67 6.00
N ASP A 96 6.89 -11.19 5.33
CA ASP A 96 7.00 -10.21 4.27
C ASP A 96 7.45 -8.84 4.81
N LEU A 97 8.28 -8.14 4.03
CA LEU A 97 8.67 -6.76 4.32
C LEU A 97 7.70 -5.74 3.75
N LEU A 98 7.06 -6.07 2.64
CA LEU A 98 6.07 -5.25 1.96
C LEU A 98 4.74 -6.00 1.81
N ARG A 99 3.66 -5.26 1.79
CA ARG A 99 2.33 -5.74 1.40
C ARG A 99 1.55 -4.63 0.71
N ILE A 100 0.41 -4.93 0.11
CA ILE A 100 -0.56 -3.91 -0.28
C ILE A 100 -1.59 -3.70 0.84
N PRO A 101 -2.37 -2.60 0.82
CA PRO A 101 -3.41 -2.34 1.82
C PRO A 101 -4.55 -3.37 1.75
N TYR A 102 -5.22 -3.56 2.89
CA TYR A 102 -6.54 -4.19 2.93
C TYR A 102 -7.62 -3.18 2.55
N ALA A 103 -8.73 -3.65 2.00
CA ALA A 103 -9.86 -2.79 1.64
C ALA A 103 -10.43 -2.05 2.86
N GLU A 104 -10.53 -2.73 4.00
CA GLU A 104 -10.99 -2.11 5.25
C GLU A 104 -10.05 -1.00 5.75
N GLU A 105 -8.74 -1.08 5.46
CA GLU A 105 -7.80 -0.02 5.81
C GLU A 105 -8.09 1.28 5.05
N PHE A 106 -8.73 1.17 3.86
CA PHE A 106 -9.12 2.30 3.03
C PHE A 106 -10.57 2.75 3.27
N PHE A 107 -11.50 1.81 3.39
CA PHE A 107 -12.94 2.09 3.31
C PHE A 107 -13.72 1.78 4.59
N GLY A 108 -13.09 1.10 5.57
CA GLY A 108 -13.83 0.41 6.61
C GLY A 108 -14.49 -0.87 6.05
N ASP A 109 -15.56 -1.30 6.68
CA ASP A 109 -16.27 -2.51 6.25
C ASP A 109 -16.97 -2.29 4.90
N VAL A 110 -16.78 -3.25 3.99
CA VAL A 110 -17.43 -3.29 2.69
C VAL A 110 -18.02 -4.68 2.48
N ASP A 111 -19.34 -4.78 2.46
CA ASP A 111 -20.06 -6.05 2.45
C ASP A 111 -19.72 -6.98 1.28
N SER A 112 -19.32 -6.43 0.14
CA SER A 112 -18.98 -7.22 -1.07
C SER A 112 -17.63 -7.94 -0.98
N TYR A 113 -16.78 -7.59 -0.03
CA TYR A 113 -15.45 -8.18 0.12
C TYR A 113 -15.39 -9.24 1.23
N GLU A 114 -14.51 -10.21 1.09
CA GLU A 114 -14.16 -11.09 2.20
C GLU A 114 -13.51 -10.27 3.32
N PRO A 115 -13.98 -10.36 4.59
CA PRO A 115 -13.48 -9.53 5.66
C PRO A 115 -12.06 -9.94 6.08
N SER A 116 -11.21 -8.95 6.37
CA SER A 116 -9.86 -9.14 6.91
C SER A 116 -9.75 -8.89 8.41
N GLY A 117 -10.79 -8.30 9.02
CA GLY A 117 -10.78 -7.86 10.42
C GLY A 117 -9.91 -6.65 10.68
N LYS A 118 -9.50 -5.92 9.63
CA LYS A 118 -8.78 -4.65 9.77
C LYS A 118 -9.77 -3.51 10.01
N LYS A 119 -9.24 -2.36 10.43
CA LYS A 119 -10.01 -1.14 10.63
C LYS A 119 -9.50 -0.06 9.69
N GLN A 120 -10.39 0.82 9.29
CA GLN A 120 -10.04 1.98 8.49
C GLN A 120 -8.94 2.81 9.15
N TRP A 121 -7.97 3.22 8.36
CA TRP A 121 -6.98 4.18 8.80
C TRP A 121 -7.59 5.58 8.88
N PRO A 122 -7.28 6.37 9.92
CA PRO A 122 -7.90 7.68 10.10
C PRO A 122 -7.73 8.61 8.90
N LEU A 123 -6.56 8.61 8.26
CA LEU A 123 -6.32 9.44 7.08
C LEU A 123 -7.14 9.01 5.86
N MET A 124 -7.56 7.75 5.80
CA MET A 124 -8.36 7.21 4.70
C MET A 124 -9.85 7.54 4.81
N GLU A 125 -10.30 8.18 5.88
CA GLU A 125 -11.64 8.78 5.96
C GLU A 125 -11.80 9.87 4.90
N ASP A 126 -10.75 10.66 4.65
CA ASP A 126 -10.73 11.56 3.49
C ASP A 126 -10.46 10.77 2.20
N ARG A 127 -11.45 10.77 1.30
CA ARG A 127 -11.38 10.10 0.00
C ARG A 127 -10.16 10.51 -0.83
N LYS A 128 -9.67 11.73 -0.71
CA LYS A 128 -8.50 12.22 -1.45
C LYS A 128 -7.24 11.44 -1.12
N ASN A 129 -7.09 10.96 0.10
CA ASN A 129 -5.92 10.18 0.52
C ASN A 129 -5.92 8.75 -0.06
N ARG A 130 -7.06 8.27 -0.56
CA ARG A 130 -7.18 6.96 -1.23
C ARG A 130 -6.70 7.02 -2.67
N ILE A 131 -6.72 8.21 -3.28
CA ILE A 131 -6.32 8.43 -4.67
C ILE A 131 -4.79 8.49 -4.74
N ALA A 132 -4.22 7.83 -5.73
CA ALA A 132 -2.81 7.93 -6.05
C ALA A 132 -2.59 8.01 -7.56
N ILE A 133 -1.41 8.47 -7.93
CA ILE A 133 -0.95 8.55 -9.31
C ILE A 133 0.40 7.85 -9.42
N ARG A 134 0.73 7.42 -10.61
CA ARG A 134 2.07 7.04 -11.02
C ARG A 134 2.75 8.27 -11.63
N GLU A 135 4.05 8.40 -11.46
CA GLU A 135 4.80 9.53 -12.01
C GLU A 135 4.62 9.60 -13.54
N GLY A 136 4.20 10.77 -14.03
CA GLY A 136 3.97 11.00 -15.46
C GLY A 136 2.65 10.45 -16.01
N GLU A 137 1.83 9.80 -15.17
CA GLU A 137 0.57 9.18 -15.58
C GLU A 137 -0.64 9.90 -15.00
N ALA A 138 -1.82 9.59 -15.55
CA ALA A 138 -3.09 10.03 -15.00
C ALA A 138 -3.44 9.25 -13.72
N TYR A 139 -4.52 9.65 -13.04
CA TYR A 139 -5.09 8.89 -11.93
C TYR A 139 -5.40 7.46 -12.37
N GLU A 140 -5.00 6.51 -11.53
CA GLU A 140 -5.06 5.09 -11.82
C GLU A 140 -5.78 4.32 -10.71
N TRP A 141 -6.24 3.13 -11.03
CA TRP A 141 -6.79 2.18 -10.08
C TRP A 141 -5.66 1.45 -9.35
N GLY A 142 -5.89 1.10 -8.09
CA GLY A 142 -4.89 0.42 -7.25
C GLY A 142 -5.39 -0.86 -6.63
N TRP A 143 -4.51 -1.85 -6.48
CA TRP A 143 -4.81 -3.12 -5.85
C TRP A 143 -5.00 -3.03 -4.34
N LEU A 144 -5.96 -3.80 -3.82
CA LEU A 144 -6.19 -4.10 -2.41
C LEU A 144 -6.26 -5.63 -2.21
N GLN A 145 -6.01 -6.11 -0.98
CA GLN A 145 -5.82 -7.54 -0.74
C GLN A 145 -7.08 -8.40 -0.80
N ASN A 146 -8.23 -7.83 -0.45
CA ASN A 146 -9.45 -8.61 -0.22
C ASN A 146 -10.00 -9.21 -1.51
N LYS A 147 -10.51 -10.43 -1.42
CA LYS A 147 -11.27 -11.03 -2.52
C LYS A 147 -12.69 -10.49 -2.55
N LEU A 148 -13.28 -10.46 -3.75
CA LEU A 148 -14.71 -10.23 -3.92
C LEU A 148 -15.47 -11.53 -3.58
N LYS A 149 -16.46 -11.47 -2.69
CA LYS A 149 -17.24 -12.65 -2.25
C LYS A 149 -17.98 -13.37 -3.38
N SER A 150 -18.45 -12.60 -4.35
CA SER A 150 -19.29 -13.10 -5.46
C SER A 150 -18.49 -13.52 -6.70
N SER A 151 -17.16 -13.56 -6.64
CA SER A 151 -16.32 -13.86 -7.80
C SER A 151 -15.13 -14.74 -7.43
N GLY A 152 -14.83 -15.71 -8.28
CA GLY A 152 -13.61 -16.53 -8.18
C GLY A 152 -12.38 -15.91 -8.85
N THR A 153 -12.50 -14.67 -9.41
CA THR A 153 -11.45 -14.04 -10.21
C THR A 153 -11.09 -12.63 -9.76
N HIS A 154 -11.92 -11.96 -8.95
CA HIS A 154 -11.75 -10.54 -8.64
C HIS A 154 -11.18 -10.30 -7.24
N PHE A 155 -10.32 -9.30 -7.19
CA PHE A 155 -9.84 -8.69 -5.96
C PHE A 155 -10.38 -7.26 -5.83
N ALA A 156 -10.44 -6.79 -4.59
CA ALA A 156 -10.74 -5.41 -4.27
C ALA A 156 -9.73 -4.46 -4.91
N SER A 157 -10.19 -3.30 -5.31
CA SER A 157 -9.37 -2.22 -5.80
C SER A 157 -9.91 -0.87 -5.32
N VAL A 158 -9.06 0.14 -5.36
CA VAL A 158 -9.48 1.53 -5.24
C VAL A 158 -9.53 2.13 -6.65
N SER A 159 -10.64 2.78 -6.99
CA SER A 159 -10.78 3.44 -8.28
C SER A 159 -9.94 4.72 -8.37
N SER A 160 -9.72 5.22 -9.58
CA SER A 160 -8.97 6.46 -9.84
C SER A 160 -9.53 7.71 -9.14
N ILE A 161 -10.76 7.64 -8.65
CA ILE A 161 -11.43 8.71 -7.90
C ILE A 161 -11.66 8.36 -6.43
N GLY A 162 -11.04 7.29 -5.91
CA GLY A 162 -10.99 6.95 -4.49
C GLY A 162 -12.19 6.19 -3.93
N TYR A 163 -12.98 5.53 -4.77
CA TYR A 163 -14.08 4.64 -4.34
C TYR A 163 -13.65 3.17 -4.35
N ALA A 164 -14.36 2.39 -3.56
CA ALA A 164 -14.25 0.94 -3.53
C ALA A 164 -14.73 0.35 -4.87
N ASP A 165 -13.94 -0.55 -5.42
CA ASP A 165 -14.20 -1.23 -6.68
C ASP A 165 -13.49 -2.59 -6.70
N CYS A 166 -13.58 -3.34 -7.78
CA CYS A 166 -12.92 -4.63 -7.95
C CYS A 166 -12.40 -4.81 -9.38
N ASN A 167 -11.38 -5.64 -9.51
CA ASN A 167 -10.80 -5.99 -10.81
C ASN A 167 -10.42 -7.46 -10.89
N GLY A 168 -10.45 -7.99 -12.10
CA GLY A 168 -9.97 -9.35 -12.38
C GLY A 168 -8.47 -9.46 -12.11
N ALA A 169 -8.05 -10.56 -11.49
CA ALA A 169 -6.69 -10.77 -11.01
C ALA A 169 -5.60 -10.61 -12.07
N SER A 170 -5.90 -10.85 -13.33
CA SER A 170 -4.96 -10.74 -14.47
C SER A 170 -4.86 -9.33 -15.07
N ASN A 171 -5.63 -8.36 -14.57
CA ASN A 171 -5.50 -6.97 -14.97
C ASN A 171 -4.29 -6.33 -14.29
N SER A 172 -3.69 -5.33 -14.93
CA SER A 172 -2.57 -4.58 -14.37
C SER A 172 -3.07 -3.28 -13.74
N LEU A 173 -2.82 -3.10 -12.45
CA LEU A 173 -3.20 -1.92 -11.69
C LEU A 173 -2.00 -1.36 -10.93
N GLY A 174 -2.14 -0.15 -10.42
CA GLY A 174 -1.16 0.50 -9.55
C GLY A 174 -0.99 -0.24 -8.21
N VAL A 175 0.19 -0.15 -7.65
CA VAL A 175 0.52 -0.74 -6.35
C VAL A 175 1.09 0.33 -5.43
N ARG A 176 0.50 0.47 -4.25
CA ARG A 176 1.00 1.29 -3.15
C ARG A 176 1.47 0.36 -2.02
N PRO A 177 2.77 0.09 -1.92
CA PRO A 177 3.29 -0.74 -0.85
C PRO A 177 3.07 -0.14 0.54
N VAL A 178 2.79 -1.02 1.48
CA VAL A 178 2.79 -0.76 2.91
C VAL A 178 4.02 -1.41 3.51
N LEU A 179 4.77 -0.65 4.30
CA LEU A 179 5.90 -1.15 5.07
C LEU A 179 5.70 -0.84 6.56
N ARG A 180 6.42 -1.57 7.41
CA ARG A 180 6.46 -1.30 8.83
C ARG A 180 7.87 -0.91 9.23
N LEU A 181 8.01 0.23 9.91
CA LEU A 181 9.29 0.66 10.48
C LEU A 181 9.27 0.47 12.00
N ARG A 182 10.41 0.04 12.56
CA ARG A 182 10.58 -0.03 14.02
C ARG A 182 10.47 1.36 14.64
N LEU A 183 9.95 1.39 15.84
CA LEU A 183 10.05 2.57 16.71
C LEU A 183 11.47 2.65 17.26
N GLY A 184 11.98 3.85 17.41
CA GLY A 184 13.30 4.09 18.01
C GLY A 184 13.35 3.75 19.49
#